data_22b7308d87eae4203d5bd93cc62617da
#
_entry.id   22b7308d87eae4203d5bd93cc62617da
#
_cell.length_a   1.000
_cell.length_b   1.000
_cell.length_c   1.000
_cell.angle_alpha   90.00
_cell.angle_beta   90.00
_cell.angle_gamma   90.00
#
_symmetry.space_group_name_H-M   'P 1'
#
loop_
_entity.id
_entity.type
_entity.pdbx_description
1 polymer ?
#
loop_
_entity_poly.entity_id
_entity_poly.type
_entity_poly.pdbx_seq_one_letter_code
_entity_poly.pdbx_strand_id
1 'polypeptide(L)'
;MAVAAGGVKAALKYLDQHFDDFKNTLVELSRIPSISAEGFPPEEVRRSAEATAEVMRQAGLESVQVLAIEGAHPYVYGDWMHAEGAPTILLYGHHDVQPEGRHEKWISPPFEPTVRGGRLYGRGTADDKAGVMAHVAAVASFLKANGSVPCNVKFLVEGEEEIGSENLSRFLKQYKGMMQADFIVLSDTANFDTGIPALTYQLRGICQVDLEVQALERPVHSGMWGGPVPDPVQILSKLLADLQGEDGQLNVPGLYKKVAKPSAKQLKRIRALSFDEAKFKKEAGMMKGMTLAGEKGYSVYEKLWTRPSLTVIAMESRNLKGSSNQIIDSARARLSLRTVPNMDAVEAGKLLIKKLTSKPPYGARVSAKLNGTTPWWTTDPEGPAFEAARRALKAGFGKETAMIGAGGSIGFVQPFADLLGGAPCLLMGVEDPKCNAHSENESLHLGDWMKCMRSAIYLYDELSRVQPAKKASRKK
;
A
#
# COMPACT_ATOMS: atom_id res chain seq x y z
N MET A 1 -18.39 -11.52 -28.15
CA MET A 1 -17.41 -12.35 -28.92
C MET A 1 -16.04 -12.13 -28.34
N ALA A 2 -15.31 -13.19 -27.98
CA ALA A 2 -13.93 -13.05 -27.50
C ALA A 2 -13.10 -12.32 -28.57
N VAL A 3 -12.32 -11.33 -28.18
CA VAL A 3 -11.38 -10.65 -29.08
C VAL A 3 -10.46 -11.73 -29.67
N ALA A 4 -10.42 -11.86 -30.98
CA ALA A 4 -9.58 -12.87 -31.65
C ALA A 4 -8.09 -12.67 -31.21
N ALA A 5 -7.28 -13.73 -31.26
CA ALA A 5 -5.84 -13.68 -30.92
C ALA A 5 -5.07 -12.51 -31.61
N GLY A 6 -5.59 -11.96 -32.68
CA GLY A 6 -5.11 -10.75 -33.33
C GLY A 6 -5.31 -9.46 -32.54
N GLY A 7 -6.32 -9.39 -31.64
CA GLY A 7 -6.67 -8.18 -30.91
C GLY A 7 -5.65 -7.80 -29.85
N VAL A 8 -5.14 -8.76 -29.09
CA VAL A 8 -4.04 -8.55 -28.12
C VAL A 8 -2.77 -8.04 -28.82
N LYS A 9 -2.42 -8.66 -29.97
CA LYS A 9 -1.24 -8.24 -30.74
C LYS A 9 -1.36 -6.81 -31.26
N ALA A 10 -2.55 -6.42 -31.73
CA ALA A 10 -2.81 -5.06 -32.21
C ALA A 10 -2.73 -4.04 -31.04
N ALA A 11 -3.32 -4.36 -29.86
CA ALA A 11 -3.23 -3.53 -28.67
C ALA A 11 -1.78 -3.36 -28.17
N LEU A 12 -1.00 -4.43 -28.13
CA LEU A 12 0.43 -4.37 -27.79
C LEU A 12 1.23 -3.50 -28.77
N LYS A 13 0.94 -3.62 -30.07
CA LYS A 13 1.59 -2.78 -31.08
C LYS A 13 1.24 -1.30 -30.89
N TYR A 14 -0.03 -1.00 -30.60
CA TYR A 14 -0.46 0.37 -30.30
C TYR A 14 0.27 0.93 -29.07
N LEU A 15 0.31 0.15 -28.00
CA LEU A 15 1.05 0.52 -26.78
C LEU A 15 2.52 0.86 -27.07
N ASP A 16 3.21 -0.01 -27.85
CA ASP A 16 4.63 0.20 -28.18
C ASP A 16 4.85 1.48 -28.97
N GLN A 17 3.93 1.83 -29.86
CA GLN A 17 4.00 3.03 -30.69
C GLN A 17 3.68 4.32 -29.92
N HIS A 18 2.91 4.24 -28.82
CA HIS A 18 2.41 5.38 -28.05
C HIS A 18 2.93 5.42 -26.60
N PHE A 19 3.98 4.65 -26.29
CA PHE A 19 4.53 4.62 -24.93
C PHE A 19 4.99 6.00 -24.44
N ASP A 20 5.63 6.76 -25.31
CA ASP A 20 6.09 8.11 -24.97
C ASP A 20 4.92 9.07 -24.70
N ASP A 21 3.79 8.91 -25.40
CA ASP A 21 2.58 9.70 -25.16
C ASP A 21 2.02 9.39 -23.76
N PHE A 22 1.92 8.12 -23.38
CA PHE A 22 1.50 7.70 -22.02
C PHE A 22 2.47 8.18 -20.95
N LYS A 23 3.77 8.13 -21.21
CA LYS A 23 4.79 8.66 -20.29
C LYS A 23 4.63 10.17 -20.10
N ASN A 24 4.41 10.92 -21.17
CA ASN A 24 4.19 12.36 -21.09
C ASN A 24 2.91 12.68 -20.31
N THR A 25 1.83 11.92 -20.50
CA THR A 25 0.61 12.06 -19.71
C THR A 25 0.86 11.80 -18.23
N LEU A 26 1.64 10.77 -17.88
CA LEU A 26 2.03 10.52 -16.48
C LEU A 26 2.84 11.70 -15.90
N VAL A 27 3.76 12.27 -16.69
CA VAL A 27 4.52 13.47 -16.29
C VAL A 27 3.59 14.62 -15.96
N GLU A 28 2.60 14.91 -16.82
CA GLU A 28 1.63 15.99 -16.58
C GLU A 28 0.77 15.74 -15.33
N LEU A 29 0.29 14.52 -15.13
CA LEU A 29 -0.45 14.16 -13.92
C LEU A 29 0.42 14.31 -12.65
N SER A 30 1.69 13.93 -12.71
CA SER A 30 2.60 13.98 -11.57
C SER A 30 3.11 15.40 -11.25
N ARG A 31 2.87 16.38 -12.13
CA ARG A 31 3.09 17.80 -11.84
C ARG A 31 2.03 18.39 -10.91
N ILE A 32 0.91 17.70 -10.73
CA ILE A 32 -0.16 18.16 -9.84
C ILE A 32 0.17 17.67 -8.43
N PRO A 33 0.43 18.57 -7.46
CA PRO A 33 0.77 18.20 -6.08
C PRO A 33 -0.48 17.83 -5.28
N SER A 34 -1.13 16.74 -5.67
CA SER A 34 -2.40 16.27 -5.12
C SER A 34 -2.24 15.63 -3.72
N ILE A 35 -1.63 16.36 -2.79
CA ILE A 35 -1.41 15.90 -1.42
C ILE A 35 -2.72 15.94 -0.66
N SER A 36 -3.23 14.76 -0.24
CA SER A 36 -4.50 14.62 0.48
C SER A 36 -4.41 14.92 1.98
N ALA A 37 -3.18 14.96 2.54
CA ALA A 37 -2.95 15.18 3.97
C ALA A 37 -3.46 16.56 4.44
N GLU A 38 -3.89 16.60 5.71
CA GLU A 38 -4.34 17.85 6.36
C GLU A 38 -3.25 18.93 6.32
N GLY A 39 -3.66 20.17 6.03
CA GLY A 39 -2.75 21.32 5.92
C GLY A 39 -2.25 21.60 4.50
N PHE A 40 -2.59 20.77 3.52
CA PHE A 40 -2.31 21.00 2.11
C PHE A 40 -3.56 21.46 1.34
N PRO A 41 -3.38 22.14 0.18
CA PRO A 41 -4.49 22.67 -0.61
C PRO A 41 -5.40 21.58 -1.19
N PRO A 42 -6.66 21.40 -0.75
CA PRO A 42 -7.54 20.34 -1.27
C PRO A 42 -7.96 20.57 -2.73
N GLU A 43 -7.82 21.78 -3.26
CA GLU A 43 -8.04 22.13 -4.66
C GLU A 43 -7.07 21.39 -5.59
N GLU A 44 -5.86 21.08 -5.14
CA GLU A 44 -4.90 20.31 -5.94
C GLU A 44 -5.33 18.85 -6.11
N VAL A 45 -5.94 18.27 -5.08
CA VAL A 45 -6.54 16.93 -5.17
C VAL A 45 -7.72 16.95 -6.15
N ARG A 46 -8.56 17.98 -6.10
CA ARG A 46 -9.66 18.18 -7.07
C ARG A 46 -9.12 18.34 -8.49
N ARG A 47 -8.08 19.16 -8.69
CA ARG A 47 -7.43 19.34 -10.00
C ARG A 47 -6.89 18.01 -10.56
N SER A 48 -6.30 17.19 -9.68
CA SER A 48 -5.83 15.85 -10.05
C SER A 48 -6.98 14.93 -10.46
N ALA A 49 -8.11 14.96 -9.75
CA ALA A 49 -9.31 14.20 -10.11
C ALA A 49 -9.84 14.60 -11.50
N GLU A 50 -9.93 15.91 -11.77
CA GLU A 50 -10.41 16.43 -13.06
C GLU A 50 -9.47 16.05 -14.20
N ALA A 51 -8.14 16.16 -13.99
CA ALA A 51 -7.14 15.74 -14.97
C ALA A 51 -7.20 14.22 -15.22
N THR A 52 -7.35 13.41 -14.18
CA THR A 52 -7.52 11.95 -14.30
C THR A 52 -8.79 11.60 -15.06
N ALA A 53 -9.91 12.28 -14.79
CA ALA A 53 -11.16 12.08 -15.52
C ALA A 53 -11.00 12.39 -17.02
N GLU A 54 -10.27 13.46 -17.35
CA GLU A 54 -10.02 13.81 -18.75
C GLU A 54 -9.15 12.75 -19.45
N VAL A 55 -8.11 12.27 -18.81
CA VAL A 55 -7.27 11.18 -19.33
C VAL A 55 -8.07 9.90 -19.55
N MET A 56 -9.00 9.56 -18.67
CA MET A 56 -9.91 8.41 -18.82
C MET A 56 -10.84 8.59 -20.01
N ARG A 57 -11.39 9.80 -20.26
CA ARG A 57 -12.22 10.10 -21.45
C ARG A 57 -11.41 9.95 -22.75
N GLN A 58 -10.20 10.48 -22.78
CA GLN A 58 -9.30 10.39 -23.96
C GLN A 58 -8.92 8.95 -24.26
N ALA A 59 -8.81 8.09 -23.24
CA ALA A 59 -8.60 6.65 -23.40
C ALA A 59 -9.81 5.94 -24.01
N GLY A 60 -11.00 6.54 -24.01
CA GLY A 60 -12.23 5.99 -24.54
C GLY A 60 -13.14 5.34 -23.49
N LEU A 61 -12.89 5.57 -22.20
CA LEU A 61 -13.84 5.22 -21.14
C LEU A 61 -15.07 6.14 -21.22
N GLU A 62 -16.21 5.56 -20.95
CA GLU A 62 -17.52 6.21 -20.95
C GLU A 62 -17.97 6.50 -19.50
N SER A 63 -19.10 7.19 -19.34
CA SER A 63 -19.69 7.51 -18.03
C SER A 63 -18.70 8.15 -17.04
N VAL A 64 -17.66 8.83 -17.57
CA VAL A 64 -16.58 9.37 -16.73
C VAL A 64 -17.09 10.53 -15.89
N GLN A 65 -17.00 10.38 -14.57
CA GLN A 65 -17.51 11.30 -13.57
C GLN A 65 -16.48 11.52 -12.44
N VAL A 66 -16.41 12.77 -11.97
CA VAL A 66 -15.77 13.09 -10.68
C VAL A 66 -16.87 13.02 -9.63
N LEU A 67 -16.77 12.06 -8.73
CA LEU A 67 -17.75 11.77 -7.69
C LEU A 67 -17.25 12.32 -6.36
N ALA A 68 -18.15 12.90 -5.58
CA ALA A 68 -17.86 13.45 -4.28
C ALA A 68 -18.85 12.94 -3.24
N ILE A 69 -18.38 12.73 -2.03
CA ILE A 69 -19.20 12.58 -0.82
C ILE A 69 -18.76 13.61 0.20
N GLU A 70 -19.66 14.02 1.08
CA GLU A 70 -19.38 15.04 2.08
C GLU A 70 -18.17 14.66 2.96
N GLY A 71 -17.22 15.57 3.12
CA GLY A 71 -16.03 15.40 3.95
C GLY A 71 -14.95 14.48 3.37
N ALA A 72 -15.04 14.12 2.08
CA ALA A 72 -14.02 13.30 1.39
C ALA A 72 -13.39 14.06 0.23
N HIS A 73 -12.18 13.67 -0.13
CA HIS A 73 -11.59 14.05 -1.40
C HIS A 73 -12.33 13.37 -2.57
N PRO A 74 -12.26 13.96 -3.80
CA PRO A 74 -13.01 13.44 -4.93
C PRO A 74 -12.47 12.11 -5.45
N TYR A 75 -13.39 11.25 -5.88
CA TYR A 75 -13.15 10.00 -6.59
C TYR A 75 -13.40 10.20 -8.08
N VAL A 76 -12.72 9.44 -8.93
CA VAL A 76 -13.00 9.42 -10.36
C VAL A 76 -13.52 8.04 -10.74
N TYR A 77 -14.63 8.00 -11.48
CA TYR A 77 -15.19 6.76 -12.02
C TYR A 77 -15.33 6.87 -13.53
N GLY A 78 -15.13 5.77 -14.24
CA GLY A 78 -15.48 5.60 -15.64
C GLY A 78 -15.68 4.13 -15.97
N ASP A 79 -16.34 3.83 -17.06
CA ASP A 79 -16.57 2.45 -17.47
C ASP A 79 -16.50 2.25 -19.00
N TRP A 80 -16.45 0.99 -19.42
CA TRP A 80 -16.68 0.51 -20.76
C TRP A 80 -17.39 -0.85 -20.68
N MET A 81 -18.68 -0.90 -21.04
CA MET A 81 -19.57 -2.01 -20.71
C MET A 81 -20.16 -2.69 -21.97
N HIS A 82 -19.38 -2.81 -23.05
CA HIS A 82 -19.87 -3.33 -24.34
C HIS A 82 -19.40 -4.76 -24.67
N ALA A 83 -18.74 -5.46 -23.72
CA ALA A 83 -18.36 -6.86 -23.89
C ALA A 83 -19.49 -7.79 -23.40
N GLU A 84 -20.53 -7.96 -24.21
CA GLU A 84 -21.71 -8.75 -23.84
C GLU A 84 -21.31 -10.19 -23.46
N GLY A 85 -21.80 -10.65 -22.30
CA GLY A 85 -21.53 -11.99 -21.76
C GLY A 85 -20.13 -12.20 -21.21
N ALA A 86 -19.24 -11.23 -21.34
CA ALA A 86 -17.90 -11.29 -20.75
C ALA A 86 -17.93 -10.84 -19.27
N PRO A 87 -16.96 -11.29 -18.45
CA PRO A 87 -16.80 -10.82 -17.09
C PRO A 87 -16.57 -9.31 -17.01
N THR A 88 -16.91 -8.73 -15.84
CA THR A 88 -16.62 -7.35 -15.51
C THR A 88 -15.42 -7.29 -14.55
N ILE A 89 -14.41 -6.51 -14.91
CA ILE A 89 -13.30 -6.18 -14.02
C ILE A 89 -13.49 -4.79 -13.42
N LEU A 90 -13.22 -4.63 -12.13
CA LEU A 90 -13.11 -3.35 -11.46
C LEU A 90 -11.63 -3.04 -11.27
N LEU A 91 -11.14 -2.05 -11.98
CA LEU A 91 -9.81 -1.50 -11.82
C LEU A 91 -9.83 -0.48 -10.67
N TYR A 92 -8.78 -0.47 -9.87
CA TYR A 92 -8.59 0.49 -8.79
C TYR A 92 -7.17 1.06 -8.82
N GLY A 93 -7.07 2.33 -8.50
CA GLY A 93 -5.86 3.08 -8.21
C GLY A 93 -6.22 4.35 -7.47
N HIS A 94 -5.21 5.18 -7.15
CA HIS A 94 -5.44 6.48 -6.51
C HIS A 94 -4.67 7.60 -7.22
N HIS A 95 -5.16 8.85 -7.06
CA HIS A 95 -4.56 10.03 -7.69
C HIS A 95 -4.00 11.05 -6.70
N ASP A 96 -4.24 10.83 -5.41
CA ASP A 96 -3.59 11.59 -4.35
C ASP A 96 -2.17 11.08 -4.10
N VAL A 97 -1.36 11.85 -3.38
CA VAL A 97 0.04 11.54 -3.13
C VAL A 97 0.45 11.96 -1.71
N GLN A 98 1.48 11.31 -1.18
CA GLN A 98 2.13 11.72 0.07
C GLN A 98 2.80 13.09 -0.05
N PRO A 99 2.95 13.83 1.07
CA PRO A 99 3.83 14.99 1.14
C PRO A 99 5.26 14.65 0.65
N GLU A 100 5.93 15.63 0.05
CA GLU A 100 7.29 15.44 -0.49
C GLU A 100 8.37 15.16 0.57
N GLY A 101 8.09 15.45 1.85
CA GLY A 101 9.06 15.29 2.92
C GLY A 101 10.13 16.41 2.91
N ARG A 102 11.39 16.01 3.03
CA ARG A 102 12.52 16.96 3.08
C ARG A 102 12.89 17.44 1.69
N HIS A 103 12.38 18.59 1.29
CA HIS A 103 12.57 19.15 -0.06
C HIS A 103 14.06 19.25 -0.46
N GLU A 104 14.94 19.59 0.48
CA GLU A 104 16.39 19.70 0.26
C GLU A 104 17.10 18.37 -0.02
N LYS A 105 16.41 17.24 0.14
CA LYS A 105 16.93 15.89 -0.19
C LYS A 105 16.56 15.42 -1.60
N TRP A 106 15.67 16.14 -2.26
CA TRP A 106 15.33 15.83 -3.64
C TRP A 106 16.42 16.32 -4.60
N ILE A 107 16.85 15.46 -5.54
CA ILE A 107 17.84 15.79 -6.57
C ILE A 107 17.22 16.67 -7.67
N SER A 108 15.93 16.47 -7.95
CA SER A 108 15.11 17.33 -8.81
C SER A 108 13.82 17.66 -8.04
N PRO A 109 13.14 18.80 -8.31
CA PRO A 109 11.93 19.16 -7.59
C PRO A 109 10.87 18.03 -7.64
N PRO A 110 10.18 17.73 -6.53
CA PRO A 110 9.32 16.57 -6.42
C PRO A 110 8.15 16.55 -7.43
N PHE A 111 7.65 17.72 -7.81
CA PHE A 111 6.56 17.89 -8.78
C PHE A 111 7.02 18.37 -10.16
N GLU A 112 8.31 18.20 -10.48
CA GLU A 112 8.89 18.37 -11.80
C GLU A 112 9.49 17.03 -12.29
N PRO A 113 8.64 16.08 -12.73
CA PRO A 113 9.08 14.73 -13.04
C PRO A 113 10.23 14.71 -14.06
N THR A 114 11.33 14.04 -13.71
CA THR A 114 12.57 14.06 -14.48
C THR A 114 13.07 12.65 -14.76
N VAL A 115 13.39 12.35 -16.03
CA VAL A 115 13.97 11.04 -16.42
C VAL A 115 15.48 11.03 -16.18
N ARG A 116 15.96 10.04 -15.43
CA ARG A 116 17.38 9.76 -15.20
C ARG A 116 17.62 8.25 -15.12
N GLY A 117 18.61 7.73 -15.84
CA GLY A 117 19.01 6.32 -15.74
C GLY A 117 17.88 5.31 -15.98
N GLY A 118 16.93 5.59 -16.87
CA GLY A 118 15.78 4.72 -17.16
C GLY A 118 14.65 4.76 -16.13
N ARG A 119 14.69 5.74 -15.19
CA ARG A 119 13.64 5.97 -14.20
C ARG A 119 13.07 7.38 -14.32
N LEU A 120 11.79 7.52 -14.06
CA LEU A 120 11.07 8.80 -13.93
C LEU A 120 11.02 9.17 -12.45
N TYR A 121 11.70 10.23 -12.05
CA TYR A 121 11.75 10.72 -10.67
C TYR A 121 10.74 11.82 -10.44
N GLY A 122 9.93 11.70 -9.42
CA GLY A 122 8.93 12.67 -8.99
C GLY A 122 7.97 12.05 -7.98
N ARG A 123 7.31 12.85 -7.15
CA ARG A 123 6.28 12.39 -6.22
C ARG A 123 5.04 11.96 -7.01
N GLY A 124 4.48 10.78 -6.68
CA GLY A 124 3.33 10.20 -7.35
C GLY A 124 3.65 9.55 -8.70
N THR A 125 4.93 9.50 -9.12
CA THR A 125 5.31 8.86 -10.38
C THR A 125 5.27 7.34 -10.32
N ALA A 126 5.38 6.74 -9.14
CA ALA A 126 5.26 5.31 -8.89
C ALA A 126 3.99 4.99 -8.09
N ASP A 127 3.70 5.77 -7.06
CA ASP A 127 2.64 5.59 -6.08
C ASP A 127 1.59 6.72 -6.21
N ASP A 128 0.42 6.51 -6.85
CA ASP A 128 0.01 5.37 -7.72
C ASP A 128 -0.41 5.86 -9.12
N LYS A 129 -0.03 7.11 -9.52
CA LYS A 129 -0.40 7.63 -10.84
C LYS A 129 0.11 6.74 -11.98
N ALA A 130 1.21 6.00 -11.77
CA ALA A 130 1.69 5.02 -12.73
C ALA A 130 0.78 3.78 -12.84
N GLY A 131 0.20 3.31 -11.74
CA GLY A 131 -0.77 2.22 -11.71
C GLY A 131 -2.04 2.62 -12.46
N VAL A 132 -2.57 3.82 -12.16
CA VAL A 132 -3.70 4.40 -12.91
C VAL A 132 -3.39 4.44 -14.40
N MET A 133 -2.24 4.99 -14.79
CA MET A 133 -1.84 5.12 -16.21
C MET A 133 -1.57 3.77 -16.88
N ALA A 134 -1.15 2.74 -16.14
CA ALA A 134 -0.96 1.40 -16.71
C ALA A 134 -2.30 0.82 -17.20
N HIS A 135 -3.36 1.02 -16.44
CA HIS A 135 -4.71 0.60 -16.83
C HIS A 135 -5.32 1.48 -17.92
N VAL A 136 -5.15 2.81 -17.84
CA VAL A 136 -5.56 3.75 -18.88
C VAL A 136 -4.92 3.36 -20.22
N ALA A 137 -3.61 3.10 -20.24
CA ALA A 137 -2.90 2.72 -21.45
C ALA A 137 -3.38 1.38 -22.04
N ALA A 138 -3.69 0.39 -21.18
CA ALA A 138 -4.21 -0.89 -21.61
C ALA A 138 -5.59 -0.76 -22.27
N VAL A 139 -6.52 -0.01 -21.65
CA VAL A 139 -7.86 0.27 -22.20
C VAL A 139 -7.75 1.04 -23.51
N ALA A 140 -6.98 2.13 -23.52
CA ALA A 140 -6.76 2.94 -24.74
C ALA A 140 -6.18 2.10 -25.87
N SER A 141 -5.21 1.23 -25.58
CA SER A 141 -4.59 0.36 -26.58
C SER A 141 -5.59 -0.59 -27.22
N PHE A 142 -6.49 -1.17 -26.44
CA PHE A 142 -7.56 -2.01 -27.00
C PHE A 142 -8.57 -1.20 -27.81
N LEU A 143 -9.07 -0.10 -27.29
CA LEU A 143 -10.11 0.70 -27.94
C LEU A 143 -9.59 1.35 -29.23
N LYS A 144 -8.38 1.90 -29.22
CA LYS A 144 -7.80 2.55 -30.43
C LYS A 144 -7.37 1.54 -31.49
N ALA A 145 -6.89 0.35 -31.10
CA ALA A 145 -6.45 -0.68 -32.05
C ALA A 145 -7.60 -1.55 -32.57
N ASN A 146 -8.62 -1.83 -31.75
CA ASN A 146 -9.65 -2.84 -32.04
C ASN A 146 -11.09 -2.30 -31.96
N GLY A 147 -11.30 -1.10 -31.41
CA GLY A 147 -12.64 -0.57 -31.11
C GLY A 147 -13.35 -1.27 -29.96
N SER A 148 -12.69 -2.21 -29.25
CA SER A 148 -13.32 -2.98 -28.16
C SER A 148 -12.28 -3.52 -27.17
N VAL A 149 -12.70 -3.70 -25.91
CA VAL A 149 -11.95 -4.40 -24.86
C VAL A 149 -12.51 -5.82 -24.71
N PRO A 150 -11.69 -6.86 -24.39
CA PRO A 150 -12.17 -8.24 -24.32
C PRO A 150 -13.10 -8.55 -23.14
N CYS A 151 -13.20 -7.67 -22.15
CA CYS A 151 -14.07 -7.77 -20.97
C CYS A 151 -14.70 -6.42 -20.65
N ASN A 152 -15.74 -6.42 -19.84
CA ASN A 152 -16.30 -5.18 -19.30
C ASN A 152 -15.33 -4.57 -18.30
N VAL A 153 -15.15 -3.26 -18.35
CA VAL A 153 -14.21 -2.53 -17.51
C VAL A 153 -14.96 -1.46 -16.72
N LYS A 154 -14.71 -1.42 -15.43
CA LYS A 154 -15.02 -0.30 -14.54
C LYS A 154 -13.72 0.17 -13.93
N PHE A 155 -13.56 1.46 -13.77
CA PHE A 155 -12.36 2.05 -13.19
C PHE A 155 -12.73 3.07 -12.12
N LEU A 156 -12.28 2.81 -10.91
CA LEU A 156 -12.38 3.73 -9.78
C LEU A 156 -10.98 4.23 -9.42
N VAL A 157 -10.81 5.55 -9.32
CA VAL A 157 -9.57 6.17 -8.86
C VAL A 157 -9.89 7.03 -7.64
N GLU A 158 -9.26 6.72 -6.52
CA GLU A 158 -9.51 7.35 -5.22
C GLU A 158 -8.65 8.61 -5.04
N GLY A 159 -9.09 9.56 -4.22
CA GLY A 159 -8.36 10.78 -3.90
C GLY A 159 -7.97 10.93 -2.43
N GLU A 160 -8.04 9.84 -1.63
CA GLU A 160 -7.72 9.87 -0.19
C GLU A 160 -7.06 8.57 0.31
N GLU A 161 -6.43 7.78 -0.58
CA GLU A 161 -5.72 6.56 -0.20
C GLU A 161 -4.61 6.84 0.81
N GLU A 162 -3.83 7.85 0.53
CA GLU A 162 -2.62 8.22 1.27
C GLU A 162 -2.86 8.75 2.70
N ILE A 163 -4.12 9.03 3.02
CA ILE A 163 -4.58 9.34 4.38
C ILE A 163 -5.39 8.20 5.01
N GLY A 164 -5.41 7.02 4.37
CA GLY A 164 -5.98 5.79 4.91
C GLY A 164 -7.41 5.48 4.47
N SER A 165 -7.92 6.08 3.39
CA SER A 165 -9.23 5.77 2.79
C SER A 165 -10.41 5.85 3.77
N GLU A 166 -10.42 6.85 4.65
CA GLU A 166 -11.38 6.92 5.77
C GLU A 166 -12.84 6.92 5.30
N ASN A 167 -13.11 7.54 4.16
CA ASN A 167 -14.45 7.68 3.61
C ASN A 167 -14.83 6.59 2.59
N LEU A 168 -13.88 5.78 2.14
CA LEU A 168 -14.11 4.80 1.08
C LEU A 168 -15.26 3.84 1.40
N SER A 169 -15.38 3.36 2.63
CA SER A 169 -16.49 2.50 3.04
C SER A 169 -17.86 3.17 2.89
N ARG A 170 -17.96 4.49 3.12
CA ARG A 170 -19.17 5.29 2.88
C ARG A 170 -19.42 5.45 1.39
N PHE A 171 -18.38 5.78 0.63
CA PHE A 171 -18.41 5.90 -0.83
C PHE A 171 -18.92 4.61 -1.48
N LEU A 172 -18.32 3.47 -1.15
CA LEU A 172 -18.70 2.17 -1.68
C LEU A 172 -20.14 1.77 -1.35
N LYS A 173 -20.66 2.16 -0.18
CA LYS A 173 -22.07 1.93 0.17
C LYS A 173 -23.00 2.78 -0.70
N GLN A 174 -22.68 4.05 -0.90
CA GLN A 174 -23.47 5.00 -1.70
C GLN A 174 -23.51 4.59 -3.17
N TYR A 175 -22.38 4.20 -3.73
CA TYR A 175 -22.22 3.87 -5.15
C TYR A 175 -22.14 2.36 -5.43
N LYS A 176 -22.65 1.52 -4.52
CA LYS A 176 -22.56 0.06 -4.59
C LYS A 176 -22.99 -0.53 -5.94
N GLY A 177 -24.04 0.02 -6.56
CA GLY A 177 -24.53 -0.44 -7.86
C GLY A 177 -23.52 -0.28 -9.00
N MET A 178 -22.74 0.84 -8.96
CA MET A 178 -21.70 1.11 -9.95
C MET A 178 -20.50 0.19 -9.81
N MET A 179 -20.18 -0.25 -8.59
CA MET A 179 -18.96 -1.02 -8.29
C MET A 179 -19.08 -2.53 -8.53
N GLN A 180 -20.26 -3.05 -8.92
CA GLN A 180 -20.42 -4.49 -9.14
C GLN A 180 -19.49 -5.00 -10.23
N ALA A 181 -18.66 -5.99 -9.89
CA ALA A 181 -17.69 -6.64 -10.77
C ALA A 181 -17.48 -8.10 -10.38
N ASP A 182 -16.82 -8.85 -11.25
CA ASP A 182 -16.47 -10.26 -11.05
C ASP A 182 -15.03 -10.42 -10.53
N PHE A 183 -14.16 -9.48 -10.88
CA PHE A 183 -12.76 -9.41 -10.44
C PHE A 183 -12.40 -7.98 -10.06
N ILE A 184 -11.49 -7.85 -9.09
CA ILE A 184 -10.88 -6.58 -8.72
C ILE A 184 -9.41 -6.65 -9.11
N VAL A 185 -8.89 -5.60 -9.75
CA VAL A 185 -7.48 -5.48 -10.11
C VAL A 185 -6.95 -4.17 -9.54
N LEU A 186 -5.94 -4.28 -8.69
CA LEU A 186 -5.24 -3.17 -8.09
C LEU A 186 -3.80 -3.15 -8.57
N SER A 187 -3.31 -1.99 -8.99
CA SER A 187 -1.92 -1.80 -9.42
C SER A 187 -1.15 -0.85 -8.51
N ASP A 188 -1.33 -1.04 -7.21
CA ASP A 188 -0.81 -0.25 -6.10
C ASP A 188 0.00 -1.14 -5.14
N THR A 189 0.87 -1.99 -5.70
CA THR A 189 1.77 -2.85 -4.92
C THR A 189 3.12 -3.01 -5.63
N ALA A 190 4.10 -3.61 -4.93
CA ALA A 190 5.44 -3.77 -5.47
C ALA A 190 5.60 -5.07 -6.26
N ASN A 191 6.38 -5.02 -7.33
CA ASN A 191 7.02 -6.16 -7.95
C ASN A 191 8.06 -6.75 -6.98
N PHE A 192 8.38 -8.04 -7.16
CA PHE A 192 9.35 -8.73 -6.29
C PHE A 192 10.75 -8.14 -6.39
N ASP A 193 11.14 -7.75 -7.60
CA ASP A 193 12.38 -7.07 -7.91
C ASP A 193 12.25 -6.30 -9.22
N THR A 194 13.20 -5.41 -9.53
CA THR A 194 13.26 -4.79 -10.85
C THR A 194 13.35 -5.89 -11.93
N GLY A 195 12.38 -5.94 -12.81
CA GLY A 195 12.25 -6.95 -13.87
C GLY A 195 11.64 -8.29 -13.47
N ILE A 196 11.18 -8.45 -12.21
CA ILE A 196 10.52 -9.67 -11.72
C ILE A 196 9.14 -9.33 -11.19
N PRO A 197 8.07 -9.69 -11.90
CA PRO A 197 6.71 -9.34 -11.51
C PRO A 197 6.26 -10.11 -10.27
N ALA A 198 5.33 -9.52 -9.52
CA ALA A 198 4.71 -10.19 -8.39
C ALA A 198 3.19 -10.07 -8.40
N LEU A 199 2.54 -11.06 -7.75
CA LEU A 199 1.16 -10.98 -7.27
C LEU A 199 1.19 -11.04 -5.75
N THR A 200 0.61 -10.03 -5.13
CA THR A 200 0.47 -9.94 -3.68
C THR A 200 -0.80 -10.64 -3.25
N TYR A 201 -0.68 -11.66 -2.39
CA TYR A 201 -1.83 -12.44 -1.89
C TYR A 201 -2.10 -12.23 -0.39
N GLN A 202 -1.28 -11.42 0.26
CA GLN A 202 -1.40 -11.15 1.69
C GLN A 202 -0.85 -9.75 2.02
N LEU A 203 -1.60 -9.01 2.85
CA LEU A 203 -1.20 -7.72 3.41
C LEU A 203 -1.24 -7.82 4.93
N ARG A 204 -0.31 -7.15 5.61
CA ARG A 204 -0.40 -6.99 7.06
C ARG A 204 -1.43 -5.93 7.42
N GLY A 205 -2.04 -6.10 8.59
CA GLY A 205 -2.78 -5.03 9.23
C GLY A 205 -1.85 -4.13 10.04
N ILE A 206 -2.40 -3.08 10.59
CA ILE A 206 -1.68 -2.14 11.47
C ILE A 206 -2.60 -1.70 12.61
N CYS A 207 -2.03 -1.47 13.79
CA CYS A 207 -2.62 -0.60 14.79
C CYS A 207 -1.57 0.36 15.33
N GLN A 208 -1.97 1.60 15.55
CA GLN A 208 -1.13 2.62 16.14
C GLN A 208 -1.60 2.92 17.56
N VAL A 209 -0.64 3.08 18.46
CA VAL A 209 -0.88 3.38 19.88
C VAL A 209 -0.05 4.59 20.28
N ASP A 210 -0.71 5.63 20.76
CA ASP A 210 -0.08 6.78 21.39
C ASP A 210 0.13 6.46 22.86
N LEU A 211 1.36 6.62 23.33
CA LEU A 211 1.84 6.35 24.69
C LEU A 211 2.35 7.64 25.32
N GLU A 212 1.89 7.94 26.52
CA GLU A 212 2.41 9.04 27.34
C GLU A 212 2.84 8.53 28.71
N VAL A 213 4.01 8.95 29.12
CA VAL A 213 4.56 8.73 30.48
C VAL A 213 4.67 10.06 31.18
N GLN A 214 3.97 10.24 32.28
CA GLN A 214 4.08 11.41 33.16
C GLN A 214 4.64 10.99 34.52
N ALA A 215 5.78 11.56 34.89
CA ALA A 215 6.45 11.29 36.13
C ALA A 215 6.36 12.45 37.12
N LEU A 216 6.22 13.67 36.64
CA LEU A 216 6.19 14.89 37.42
C LEU A 216 5.00 15.78 37.05
N GLU A 217 4.62 16.71 37.93
CA GLU A 217 3.62 17.74 37.64
C GLU A 217 4.21 18.92 36.86
N ARG A 218 5.52 19.13 36.99
CA ARG A 218 6.28 20.20 36.32
C ARG A 218 7.75 19.80 36.21
N PRO A 219 8.52 20.35 35.27
CA PRO A 219 9.96 20.15 35.19
C PRO A 219 10.67 20.63 36.48
N VAL A 220 11.75 19.93 36.87
CA VAL A 220 12.56 20.27 38.02
C VAL A 220 14.05 20.30 37.68
N HIS A 221 14.87 21.02 38.45
CA HIS A 221 16.31 21.12 38.22
C HIS A 221 17.02 19.77 38.41
N SER A 222 17.67 19.25 37.34
CA SER A 222 18.26 17.90 37.35
C SER A 222 19.42 17.73 38.32
N GLY A 223 20.18 18.77 38.60
CA GLY A 223 21.27 18.71 39.59
C GLY A 223 20.78 18.68 41.02
N MET A 224 19.60 19.24 41.33
CA MET A 224 19.03 19.23 42.67
C MET A 224 18.18 18.00 42.95
N TRP A 225 17.54 17.43 41.91
CA TRP A 225 16.54 16.39 42.06
C TRP A 225 16.92 15.08 41.34
N GLY A 226 17.93 15.12 40.45
CA GLY A 226 18.38 13.94 39.72
C GLY A 226 18.97 12.87 40.63
N GLY A 227 18.75 11.62 40.27
CA GLY A 227 19.07 10.43 41.06
C GLY A 227 17.83 9.84 41.71
N PRO A 228 17.26 10.48 42.79
CA PRO A 228 16.05 9.94 43.40
C PRO A 228 14.76 10.19 42.62
N VAL A 229 14.67 11.27 41.83
CA VAL A 229 13.45 11.58 41.03
C VAL A 229 13.49 10.85 39.71
N PRO A 230 12.45 10.04 39.39
CA PRO A 230 12.39 9.31 38.13
C PRO A 230 12.28 10.22 36.91
N ASP A 231 13.02 9.91 35.86
CA ASP A 231 13.00 10.60 34.59
C ASP A 231 11.98 9.93 33.62
N PRO A 232 10.97 10.65 33.10
CA PRO A 232 9.96 10.06 32.24
C PRO A 232 10.53 9.52 30.92
N VAL A 233 11.63 10.10 30.38
CA VAL A 233 12.28 9.58 29.18
C VAL A 233 12.93 8.23 29.43
N GLN A 234 13.57 8.07 30.61
CA GLN A 234 14.13 6.76 31.02
C GLN A 234 13.05 5.72 31.25
N ILE A 235 11.90 6.12 31.86
CA ILE A 235 10.76 5.23 32.05
C ILE A 235 10.20 4.79 30.70
N LEU A 236 9.96 5.73 29.79
CA LEU A 236 9.49 5.45 28.44
C LEU A 236 10.45 4.49 27.72
N SER A 237 11.76 4.75 27.77
CA SER A 237 12.77 3.88 27.15
C SER A 237 12.75 2.46 27.72
N LYS A 238 12.55 2.28 29.04
CA LYS A 238 12.42 0.96 29.66
C LYS A 238 11.14 0.24 29.19
N LEU A 239 10.00 0.94 29.11
CA LEU A 239 8.75 0.37 28.62
C LEU A 239 8.89 -0.09 27.17
N LEU A 240 9.53 0.71 26.31
CA LEU A 240 9.76 0.37 24.90
C LEU A 240 10.73 -0.81 24.74
N ALA A 241 11.82 -0.82 25.49
CA ALA A 241 12.80 -1.92 25.47
C ALA A 241 12.20 -3.26 25.92
N ASP A 242 11.30 -3.24 26.92
CA ASP A 242 10.60 -4.44 27.41
C ASP A 242 9.57 -5.02 26.43
N LEU A 243 9.22 -4.29 25.38
CA LEU A 243 8.29 -4.79 24.36
C LEU A 243 8.91 -5.83 23.42
N GLN A 244 10.22 -5.99 23.40
CA GLN A 244 10.89 -6.97 22.54
C GLN A 244 11.79 -7.88 23.37
N GLY A 245 11.56 -9.20 23.26
CA GLY A 245 12.40 -10.21 23.89
C GLY A 245 13.73 -10.41 23.15
N GLU A 246 14.69 -11.09 23.82
CA GLU A 246 15.99 -11.44 23.25
C GLU A 246 15.91 -12.37 22.03
N ASP A 247 14.82 -13.13 21.90
CA ASP A 247 14.50 -13.97 20.74
C ASP A 247 13.88 -13.19 19.58
N GLY A 248 13.65 -11.89 19.76
CA GLY A 248 13.02 -10.98 18.80
C GLY A 248 11.49 -11.03 18.78
N GLN A 249 10.86 -11.84 19.64
CA GLN A 249 9.42 -11.83 19.82
C GLN A 249 8.95 -10.58 20.55
N LEU A 250 7.70 -10.16 20.28
CA LEU A 250 7.08 -9.09 21.05
C LEU A 250 6.58 -9.61 22.39
N ASN A 251 7.08 -9.03 23.48
CA ASN A 251 6.71 -9.37 24.85
C ASN A 251 5.35 -8.76 25.26
N VAL A 252 4.32 -9.08 24.50
CA VAL A 252 2.93 -8.64 24.73
C VAL A 252 2.08 -9.88 25.04
N PRO A 253 1.66 -10.10 26.31
CA PRO A 253 0.92 -11.29 26.71
C PRO A 253 -0.36 -11.48 25.89
N GLY A 254 -0.50 -12.66 25.30
CA GLY A 254 -1.67 -13.02 24.49
C GLY A 254 -1.61 -12.64 23.01
N LEU A 255 -0.66 -11.80 22.59
CA LEU A 255 -0.56 -11.31 21.21
C LEU A 255 -0.46 -12.44 20.17
N TYR A 256 0.32 -13.47 20.47
CA TYR A 256 0.58 -14.58 19.55
C TYR A 256 -0.52 -15.67 19.53
N LYS A 257 -1.52 -15.60 20.42
CA LYS A 257 -2.55 -16.66 20.55
C LYS A 257 -3.33 -16.91 19.24
N LYS A 258 -3.54 -15.87 18.45
CA LYS A 258 -4.31 -15.93 17.20
C LYS A 258 -3.46 -15.82 15.94
N VAL A 259 -2.12 -15.70 16.07
CA VAL A 259 -1.24 -15.66 14.89
C VAL A 259 -1.38 -16.95 14.10
N ALA A 260 -1.81 -16.82 12.85
CA ALA A 260 -1.95 -17.97 11.96
C ALA A 260 -0.58 -18.64 11.72
N LYS A 261 -0.52 -19.95 11.83
CA LYS A 261 0.62 -20.71 11.33
C LYS A 261 0.50 -20.84 9.82
N PRO A 262 1.47 -20.39 9.03
CA PRO A 262 1.44 -20.59 7.59
C PRO A 262 1.32 -22.07 7.25
N SER A 263 0.51 -22.41 6.25
CA SER A 263 0.41 -23.78 5.75
C SER A 263 1.74 -24.23 5.13
N ALA A 264 1.95 -25.55 5.03
CA ALA A 264 3.15 -26.10 4.38
C ALA A 264 3.31 -25.56 2.94
N LYS A 265 2.20 -25.35 2.22
CA LYS A 265 2.17 -24.79 0.88
C LYS A 265 2.63 -23.32 0.86
N GLN A 266 2.16 -22.51 1.81
CA GLN A 266 2.61 -21.12 1.96
C GLN A 266 4.10 -21.04 2.31
N LEU A 267 4.57 -21.85 3.28
CA LEU A 267 5.99 -21.90 3.64
C LEU A 267 6.87 -22.31 2.47
N LYS A 268 6.46 -23.34 1.70
CA LYS A 268 7.19 -23.76 0.50
C LYS A 268 7.28 -22.62 -0.50
N ARG A 269 6.19 -21.85 -0.71
CA ARG A 269 6.14 -20.70 -1.62
C ARG A 269 7.06 -19.57 -1.15
N ILE A 270 7.00 -19.21 0.13
CA ILE A 270 7.85 -18.15 0.71
C ILE A 270 9.33 -18.53 0.62
N ARG A 271 9.68 -19.77 0.97
CA ARG A 271 11.07 -20.25 1.00
C ARG A 271 11.66 -20.51 -0.38
N ALA A 272 10.82 -20.60 -1.42
CA ALA A 272 11.27 -20.71 -2.81
C ALA A 272 11.73 -19.37 -3.39
N LEU A 273 11.40 -18.24 -2.75
CA LEU A 273 11.85 -16.92 -3.18
C LEU A 273 13.33 -16.73 -2.84
N SER A 274 14.08 -16.22 -3.80
CA SER A 274 15.50 -15.89 -3.58
C SER A 274 15.61 -14.72 -2.59
N PHE A 275 16.61 -14.77 -1.72
CA PHE A 275 16.92 -13.70 -0.78
C PHE A 275 18.41 -13.39 -0.80
N ASP A 276 18.73 -12.13 -1.05
CA ASP A 276 20.07 -11.57 -0.96
C ASP A 276 20.12 -10.57 0.19
N GLU A 277 20.77 -10.93 1.29
CA GLU A 277 20.85 -10.09 2.49
C GLU A 277 21.62 -8.79 2.23
N ALA A 278 22.69 -8.84 1.43
CA ALA A 278 23.50 -7.65 1.16
C ALA A 278 22.71 -6.64 0.34
N LYS A 279 21.96 -7.12 -0.67
CA LYS A 279 21.05 -6.31 -1.48
C LYS A 279 19.94 -5.72 -0.60
N PHE A 280 19.27 -6.54 0.22
CA PHE A 280 18.19 -6.12 1.12
C PHE A 280 18.66 -5.00 2.09
N LYS A 281 19.82 -5.19 2.74
CA LYS A 281 20.40 -4.18 3.62
C LYS A 281 20.72 -2.87 2.89
N LYS A 282 21.22 -2.97 1.66
CA LYS A 282 21.53 -1.81 0.83
C LYS A 282 20.25 -1.04 0.44
N GLU A 283 19.22 -1.75 0.00
CA GLU A 283 17.93 -1.16 -0.38
C GLU A 283 17.20 -0.53 0.83
N ALA A 284 17.28 -1.18 1.99
CA ALA A 284 16.78 -0.63 3.27
C ALA A 284 17.63 0.54 3.83
N GLY A 285 18.73 0.92 3.19
CA GLY A 285 19.60 1.99 3.67
C GLY A 285 20.31 1.66 4.99
N MET A 286 20.52 0.39 5.33
CA MET A 286 21.16 -0.01 6.58
C MET A 286 22.64 0.40 6.62
N MET A 287 23.05 0.95 7.75
CA MET A 287 24.45 1.32 7.98
C MET A 287 25.36 0.08 7.98
N LYS A 288 26.59 0.25 7.47
CA LYS A 288 27.59 -0.83 7.44
C LYS A 288 27.82 -1.41 8.84
N GLY A 289 27.80 -2.73 8.95
CA GLY A 289 27.99 -3.46 10.21
C GLY A 289 26.71 -3.79 10.96
N MET A 290 25.56 -3.26 10.56
CA MET A 290 24.27 -3.62 11.15
C MET A 290 23.85 -5.03 10.76
N THR A 291 23.18 -5.74 11.69
CA THR A 291 22.59 -7.06 11.46
C THR A 291 21.06 -6.95 11.39
N LEU A 292 20.42 -7.91 10.72
CA LEU A 292 18.97 -7.99 10.68
C LEU A 292 18.40 -8.38 12.04
N ALA A 293 17.28 -7.76 12.39
CA ALA A 293 16.53 -8.01 13.64
C ALA A 293 15.31 -8.94 13.42
N GLY A 294 14.47 -9.03 14.43
CA GLY A 294 13.20 -9.76 14.46
C GLY A 294 13.33 -11.21 14.92
N GLU A 295 12.21 -11.93 14.94
CA GLU A 295 12.12 -13.25 15.56
C GLU A 295 13.13 -14.26 15.01
N LYS A 296 13.83 -14.94 15.92
CA LYS A 296 14.78 -16.02 15.59
C LYS A 296 14.03 -17.23 14.99
N GLY A 297 14.67 -17.93 14.07
CA GLY A 297 14.12 -19.14 13.44
C GLY A 297 13.21 -18.90 12.23
N TYR A 298 12.98 -17.64 11.84
CA TYR A 298 12.20 -17.27 10.65
C TYR A 298 13.08 -16.60 9.60
N SER A 299 12.84 -16.91 8.32
CA SER A 299 13.43 -16.18 7.20
C SER A 299 12.96 -14.73 7.18
N VAL A 300 13.64 -13.86 6.42
CA VAL A 300 13.26 -12.43 6.32
C VAL A 300 11.84 -12.27 5.80
N TYR A 301 11.45 -13.01 4.77
CA TYR A 301 10.09 -12.93 4.24
C TYR A 301 9.04 -13.52 5.20
N GLU A 302 9.37 -14.59 5.95
CA GLU A 302 8.48 -15.07 7.01
C GLU A 302 8.27 -13.99 8.09
N LYS A 303 9.33 -13.27 8.52
CA LYS A 303 9.25 -12.15 9.46
C LYS A 303 8.38 -11.00 8.91
N LEU A 304 8.58 -10.64 7.64
CA LEU A 304 7.88 -9.53 7.01
C LEU A 304 6.39 -9.81 6.79
N TRP A 305 5.99 -11.06 6.51
CA TRP A 305 4.63 -11.35 6.06
C TRP A 305 3.80 -12.13 7.05
N THR A 306 4.43 -12.93 7.93
CA THR A 306 3.71 -13.89 8.78
C THR A 306 3.90 -13.64 10.28
N ARG A 307 4.75 -12.67 10.66
CA ARG A 307 5.03 -12.36 12.06
C ARG A 307 4.67 -10.91 12.39
N PRO A 308 4.07 -10.67 13.58
CA PRO A 308 3.84 -9.31 14.03
C PRO A 308 5.16 -8.58 14.25
N SER A 309 5.17 -7.29 14.02
CA SER A 309 6.34 -6.45 14.28
C SER A 309 5.92 -5.10 14.86
N LEU A 310 6.76 -4.52 15.71
CA LEU A 310 6.48 -3.23 16.35
C LEU A 310 7.62 -2.27 16.03
N THR A 311 7.24 -1.04 15.67
CA THR A 311 8.17 0.05 15.40
C THR A 311 7.74 1.29 16.20
N VAL A 312 8.70 2.02 16.73
CA VAL A 312 8.48 3.37 17.29
C VAL A 312 8.59 4.35 16.12
N ILE A 313 7.47 4.97 15.75
CA ILE A 313 7.42 5.85 14.57
C ILE A 313 7.50 7.33 14.91
N ALA A 314 7.26 7.69 16.19
CA ALA A 314 7.49 9.03 16.71
C ALA A 314 7.86 8.96 18.19
N MET A 315 8.69 9.90 18.64
CA MET A 315 9.03 10.10 20.06
C MET A 315 9.13 11.60 20.33
N GLU A 316 8.46 12.05 21.38
CA GLU A 316 8.45 13.44 21.82
C GLU A 316 9.03 13.54 23.22
N SER A 317 9.99 14.44 23.35
CA SER A 317 10.58 14.88 24.61
C SER A 317 11.05 16.32 24.42
N ARG A 318 12.11 16.74 25.05
CA ARG A 318 12.66 18.09 24.84
C ARG A 318 13.63 18.11 23.63
N ASN A 319 13.58 19.18 22.84
CA ASN A 319 14.56 19.40 21.77
C ASN A 319 15.96 19.68 22.35
N LEU A 320 17.02 19.24 21.64
CA LEU A 320 18.40 19.53 21.99
C LEU A 320 18.68 21.04 22.02
N LYS A 321 18.18 21.76 20.99
CA LYS A 321 18.26 23.22 20.94
C LYS A 321 17.31 23.81 21.97
N GLY A 322 17.84 24.60 22.91
CA GLY A 322 17.08 25.17 24.03
C GLY A 322 16.86 24.21 25.20
N SER A 323 17.56 23.06 25.22
CA SER A 323 17.57 22.18 26.40
C SER A 323 18.26 22.87 27.59
N SER A 324 17.86 22.51 28.79
CA SER A 324 18.41 22.99 30.05
C SER A 324 18.57 21.81 31.04
N ASN A 325 19.33 22.02 32.14
CA ASN A 325 19.55 20.99 33.15
C ASN A 325 18.27 20.71 33.95
N GLN A 326 17.27 20.11 33.33
CA GLN A 326 15.99 19.79 33.94
C GLN A 326 15.60 18.31 33.71
N ILE A 327 14.94 17.72 34.69
CA ILE A 327 14.09 16.55 34.47
C ILE A 327 12.74 17.07 34.01
N ILE A 328 12.30 16.66 32.82
CA ILE A 328 11.01 17.04 32.27
C ILE A 328 9.87 16.30 32.99
N ASP A 329 8.65 16.76 32.82
CA ASP A 329 7.47 16.20 33.48
C ASP A 329 6.89 14.98 32.73
N SER A 330 6.98 14.95 31.41
CA SER A 330 6.40 13.88 30.57
C SER A 330 7.23 13.58 29.32
N ALA A 331 7.02 12.38 28.76
CA ALA A 331 7.55 11.96 27.45
C ALA A 331 6.49 11.12 26.72
N ARG A 332 6.50 11.18 25.38
CA ARG A 332 5.50 10.50 24.53
C ARG A 332 6.16 9.68 23.44
N ALA A 333 5.45 8.66 22.98
CA ALA A 333 5.82 7.91 21.77
C ALA A 333 4.58 7.45 21.01
N ARG A 334 4.72 7.31 19.69
CA ARG A 334 3.74 6.61 18.85
C ARG A 334 4.32 5.29 18.39
N LEU A 335 3.57 4.24 18.65
CA LEU A 335 3.93 2.86 18.33
C LEU A 335 3.10 2.39 17.14
N SER A 336 3.75 1.72 16.19
CA SER A 336 3.11 1.07 15.06
C SER A 336 3.30 -0.44 15.18
N LEU A 337 2.22 -1.16 15.50
CA LEU A 337 2.19 -2.62 15.57
C LEU A 337 1.59 -3.18 14.29
N ARG A 338 2.38 -3.91 13.51
CA ARG A 338 1.89 -4.65 12.34
C ARG A 338 1.28 -5.97 12.78
N THR A 339 0.03 -6.20 12.37
CA THR A 339 -0.71 -7.44 12.64
C THR A 339 -0.68 -8.34 11.41
N VAL A 340 -0.86 -9.65 11.63
CA VAL A 340 -0.82 -10.68 10.58
C VAL A 340 -2.14 -11.47 10.57
N PRO A 341 -2.39 -12.33 9.58
CA PRO A 341 -3.66 -13.07 9.49
C PRO A 341 -4.12 -13.70 10.80
N ASN A 342 -5.40 -13.58 11.07
CA ASN A 342 -6.14 -13.94 12.28
C ASN A 342 -5.90 -13.03 13.51
N MET A 343 -5.07 -12.00 13.42
CA MET A 343 -4.93 -10.99 14.48
C MET A 343 -5.90 -9.84 14.20
N ASP A 344 -6.86 -9.63 15.07
CA ASP A 344 -7.67 -8.42 15.05
C ASP A 344 -6.81 -7.22 15.51
N ALA A 345 -6.76 -6.15 14.72
CA ALA A 345 -5.89 -5.00 14.97
C ALA A 345 -6.32 -4.23 16.25
N VAL A 346 -7.62 -4.14 16.51
CA VAL A 346 -8.16 -3.47 17.71
C VAL A 346 -7.80 -4.27 18.96
N GLU A 347 -7.98 -5.60 18.93
CA GLU A 347 -7.62 -6.48 20.04
C GLU A 347 -6.10 -6.48 20.30
N ALA A 348 -5.29 -6.49 19.24
CA ALA A 348 -3.83 -6.39 19.36
C ALA A 348 -3.42 -5.07 20.03
N GLY A 349 -4.04 -3.95 19.64
CA GLY A 349 -3.84 -2.64 20.26
C GLY A 349 -4.23 -2.63 21.75
N LYS A 350 -5.38 -3.22 22.11
CA LYS A 350 -5.80 -3.35 23.52
C LYS A 350 -4.81 -4.17 24.36
N LEU A 351 -4.26 -5.26 23.80
CA LEU A 351 -3.23 -6.07 24.48
C LEU A 351 -1.95 -5.27 24.69
N LEU A 352 -1.52 -4.51 23.68
CA LEU A 352 -0.36 -3.63 23.78
C LEU A 352 -0.57 -2.53 24.85
N ILE A 353 -1.70 -1.85 24.83
CA ILE A 353 -2.07 -0.83 25.84
C ILE A 353 -2.05 -1.45 27.24
N LYS A 354 -2.68 -2.61 27.43
CA LYS A 354 -2.68 -3.33 28.71
C LYS A 354 -1.27 -3.65 29.18
N LYS A 355 -0.38 -4.12 28.30
CA LYS A 355 1.03 -4.39 28.63
C LYS A 355 1.74 -3.13 29.13
N LEU A 356 1.60 -2.01 28.41
CA LEU A 356 2.26 -0.74 28.70
C LEU A 356 1.79 -0.10 30.02
N THR A 357 0.49 -0.24 30.35
CA THR A 357 -0.12 0.45 31.49
C THR A 357 -0.22 -0.39 32.76
N SER A 358 0.02 -1.72 32.69
CA SER A 358 -0.24 -2.63 33.83
C SER A 358 0.72 -2.51 35.00
N LYS A 359 2.00 -2.20 34.75
CA LYS A 359 3.04 -2.12 35.80
C LYS A 359 4.10 -1.09 35.41
N PRO A 360 3.75 0.21 35.43
CA PRO A 360 4.72 1.25 35.10
C PRO A 360 5.87 1.32 36.11
N PRO A 361 7.11 1.49 35.65
CA PRO A 361 8.26 1.67 36.54
C PRO A 361 8.03 2.86 37.47
N TYR A 362 8.44 2.70 38.72
CA TYR A 362 8.36 3.71 39.80
C TYR A 362 6.94 4.26 40.07
N GLY A 363 5.88 3.58 39.60
CA GLY A 363 4.52 4.06 39.79
C GLY A 363 4.17 5.29 38.94
N ALA A 364 4.91 5.55 37.87
CA ALA A 364 4.63 6.66 36.93
C ALA A 364 3.21 6.57 36.38
N ARG A 365 2.59 7.70 36.06
CA ARG A 365 1.33 7.73 35.34
C ARG A 365 1.60 7.42 33.86
N VAL A 366 1.10 6.27 33.41
CA VAL A 366 1.20 5.86 32.00
C VAL A 366 -0.20 5.80 31.40
N SER A 367 -0.41 6.56 30.35
CA SER A 367 -1.63 6.52 29.53
C SER A 367 -1.29 6.07 28.12
N ALA A 368 -2.18 5.28 27.54
CA ALA A 368 -2.03 4.86 26.15
C ALA A 368 -3.41 4.76 25.49
N LYS A 369 -3.48 5.17 24.24
CA LYS A 369 -4.73 5.14 23.45
C LYS A 369 -4.48 4.61 22.05
N LEU A 370 -5.48 3.90 21.51
CA LEU A 370 -5.50 3.49 20.12
C LEU A 370 -5.72 4.73 19.23
N ASN A 371 -4.84 4.93 18.25
CA ASN A 371 -4.87 6.10 17.37
C ASN A 371 -5.42 5.77 15.97
N GLY A 372 -5.25 4.52 15.49
CA GLY A 372 -5.78 4.08 14.21
C GLY A 372 -5.57 2.59 14.01
N THR A 373 -6.38 1.99 13.16
CA THR A 373 -6.27 0.58 12.79
C THR A 373 -6.62 0.34 11.34
N THR A 374 -5.89 -0.57 10.70
CA THR A 374 -6.23 -1.12 9.39
C THR A 374 -6.21 -2.64 9.49
N PRO A 375 -7.21 -3.36 9.00
CA PRO A 375 -7.21 -4.81 9.04
C PRO A 375 -6.13 -5.41 8.14
N TRP A 376 -5.70 -6.63 8.45
CA TRP A 376 -4.94 -7.47 7.53
C TRP A 376 -5.85 -8.01 6.44
N TRP A 377 -5.26 -8.38 5.31
CA TRP A 377 -5.96 -9.09 4.24
C TRP A 377 -5.15 -10.29 3.76
N THR A 378 -5.82 -11.36 3.39
CA THR A 378 -5.21 -12.51 2.71
C THR A 378 -6.24 -13.22 1.84
N THR A 379 -5.78 -13.80 0.75
CA THR A 379 -6.60 -14.62 -0.14
C THR A 379 -5.87 -15.93 -0.47
N ASP A 380 -6.62 -16.93 -0.90
CA ASP A 380 -6.02 -18.10 -1.53
C ASP A 380 -5.61 -17.74 -2.96
N PRO A 381 -4.31 -17.70 -3.27
CA PRO A 381 -3.82 -17.32 -4.60
C PRO A 381 -3.92 -18.48 -5.61
N GLU A 382 -4.72 -19.44 -5.33
CA GLU A 382 -5.07 -20.53 -6.24
C GLU A 382 -6.40 -20.20 -6.93
N GLY A 383 -6.60 -20.77 -8.08
CA GLY A 383 -7.84 -20.59 -8.83
C GLY A 383 -7.68 -19.80 -10.12
N PRO A 384 -8.71 -19.86 -10.97
CA PRO A 384 -8.59 -19.42 -12.38
C PRO A 384 -8.16 -17.97 -12.57
N ALA A 385 -8.61 -17.05 -11.71
CA ALA A 385 -8.25 -15.63 -11.82
C ALA A 385 -6.77 -15.38 -11.50
N PHE A 386 -6.23 -16.04 -10.46
CA PHE A 386 -4.81 -15.93 -10.12
C PHE A 386 -3.92 -16.61 -11.17
N GLU A 387 -4.35 -17.74 -11.73
CA GLU A 387 -3.64 -18.38 -12.83
C GLU A 387 -3.64 -17.51 -14.08
N ALA A 388 -4.75 -16.84 -14.41
CA ALA A 388 -4.85 -15.88 -15.49
C ALA A 388 -3.88 -14.70 -15.27
N ALA A 389 -3.85 -14.12 -14.07
CA ALA A 389 -2.95 -13.04 -13.72
C ALA A 389 -1.46 -13.47 -13.78
N ARG A 390 -1.13 -14.68 -13.33
CA ARG A 390 0.25 -15.21 -13.45
C ARG A 390 0.69 -15.36 -14.90
N ARG A 391 -0.19 -15.88 -15.79
CA ARG A 391 0.12 -15.99 -17.22
C ARG A 391 0.29 -14.62 -17.86
N ALA A 392 -0.56 -13.67 -17.51
CA ALA A 392 -0.51 -12.30 -18.03
C ALA A 392 0.79 -11.58 -17.62
N LEU A 393 1.16 -11.64 -16.35
CA LEU A 393 2.41 -11.05 -15.84
C LEU A 393 3.65 -11.74 -16.45
N LYS A 394 3.62 -13.06 -16.56
CA LYS A 394 4.69 -13.79 -17.25
C LYS A 394 4.82 -13.39 -18.71
N ALA A 395 3.71 -13.20 -19.43
CA ALA A 395 3.71 -12.76 -20.83
C ALA A 395 4.24 -11.33 -20.97
N GLY A 396 3.85 -10.42 -20.07
CA GLY A 396 4.31 -9.02 -20.10
C GLY A 396 5.77 -8.84 -19.72
N PHE A 397 6.25 -9.57 -18.70
CA PHE A 397 7.61 -9.43 -18.17
C PHE A 397 8.62 -10.40 -18.80
N GLY A 398 8.16 -11.52 -19.39
CA GLY A 398 9.04 -12.58 -19.84
C GLY A 398 9.72 -13.37 -18.71
N LYS A 399 9.19 -13.26 -17.48
CA LYS A 399 9.70 -13.91 -16.27
C LYS A 399 8.56 -14.53 -15.47
N GLU A 400 8.86 -15.57 -14.69
CA GLU A 400 7.88 -16.17 -13.78
C GLU A 400 7.42 -15.16 -12.74
N THR A 401 6.12 -15.22 -12.42
CA THR A 401 5.50 -14.32 -11.44
C THR A 401 5.77 -14.80 -10.02
N ALA A 402 6.36 -13.96 -9.19
CA ALA A 402 6.54 -14.23 -7.78
C ALA A 402 5.19 -14.07 -7.04
N MET A 403 4.90 -14.99 -6.11
CA MET A 403 3.74 -14.92 -5.23
C MET A 403 4.20 -14.43 -3.87
N ILE A 404 3.83 -13.21 -3.48
CA ILE A 404 4.39 -12.54 -2.31
C ILE A 404 3.32 -12.12 -1.30
N GLY A 405 3.75 -11.95 -0.05
CA GLY A 405 3.05 -11.11 0.91
C GLY A 405 3.62 -9.69 0.87
N ALA A 406 2.89 -8.71 1.34
CA ALA A 406 3.41 -7.37 1.57
C ALA A 406 3.47 -7.04 3.07
N GLY A 407 4.50 -6.32 3.45
CA GLY A 407 4.67 -5.83 4.82
C GLY A 407 3.80 -4.60 5.11
N GLY A 408 3.34 -3.92 4.08
CA GLY A 408 2.41 -2.80 4.14
C GLY A 408 0.97 -3.22 4.43
N SER A 409 0.13 -2.22 4.68
CA SER A 409 -1.31 -2.39 4.92
C SER A 409 -2.05 -1.50 3.93
N ILE A 410 -2.94 -2.09 3.16
CA ILE A 410 -3.82 -1.38 2.22
C ILE A 410 -5.23 -1.55 2.74
N GLY A 411 -5.79 -0.47 3.30
CA GLY A 411 -6.99 -0.53 4.14
C GLY A 411 -8.27 -0.90 3.40
N PHE A 412 -8.31 -0.65 2.12
CA PHE A 412 -9.52 -0.79 1.32
C PHE A 412 -9.71 -2.17 0.67
N VAL A 413 -8.68 -3.02 0.60
CA VAL A 413 -8.78 -4.33 -0.09
C VAL A 413 -9.86 -5.22 0.52
N GLN A 414 -9.90 -5.33 1.86
CA GLN A 414 -10.92 -6.12 2.54
C GLN A 414 -12.34 -5.56 2.36
N PRO A 415 -12.61 -4.24 2.56
CA PRO A 415 -13.89 -3.63 2.24
C PRO A 415 -14.38 -3.86 0.80
N PHE A 416 -13.50 -3.80 -0.18
CA PHE A 416 -13.84 -4.11 -1.57
C PHE A 416 -14.22 -5.58 -1.75
N ALA A 417 -13.41 -6.50 -1.23
CA ALA A 417 -13.69 -7.93 -1.33
C ALA A 417 -15.05 -8.27 -0.71
N ASP A 418 -15.36 -7.70 0.46
CA ASP A 418 -16.63 -7.90 1.17
C ASP A 418 -17.83 -7.33 0.38
N LEU A 419 -17.68 -6.12 -0.18
CA LEU A 419 -18.71 -5.46 -0.97
C LEU A 419 -19.10 -6.29 -2.20
N LEU A 420 -18.11 -6.88 -2.85
CA LEU A 420 -18.30 -7.66 -4.08
C LEU A 420 -18.50 -9.16 -3.82
N GLY A 421 -18.82 -9.54 -2.56
CA GLY A 421 -19.18 -10.91 -2.19
C GLY A 421 -18.03 -11.91 -2.30
N GLY A 422 -16.81 -11.48 -2.07
CA GLY A 422 -15.60 -12.30 -2.14
C GLY A 422 -15.01 -12.43 -3.54
N ALA A 423 -15.26 -11.45 -4.41
CA ALA A 423 -14.61 -11.40 -5.73
C ALA A 423 -13.07 -11.47 -5.57
N PRO A 424 -12.37 -12.23 -6.43
CA PRO A 424 -10.92 -12.28 -6.40
C PRO A 424 -10.29 -10.89 -6.55
N CYS A 425 -9.42 -10.52 -5.60
CA CYS A 425 -8.62 -9.30 -5.67
C CYS A 425 -7.21 -9.65 -6.15
N LEU A 426 -6.85 -9.14 -7.31
CA LEU A 426 -5.56 -9.33 -7.95
C LEU A 426 -4.71 -8.09 -7.70
N LEU A 427 -3.79 -8.17 -6.75
CA LEU A 427 -2.88 -7.08 -6.40
C LEU A 427 -1.58 -7.28 -7.16
N MET A 428 -1.31 -6.39 -8.09
CA MET A 428 -0.12 -6.41 -8.93
C MET A 428 0.62 -5.06 -8.83
N GLY A 429 1.90 -5.07 -9.11
CA GLY A 429 2.73 -3.90 -8.91
C GLY A 429 3.03 -3.13 -10.16
N VAL A 430 3.29 -1.84 -9.98
CA VAL A 430 4.09 -1.02 -10.87
C VAL A 430 5.40 -0.63 -10.19
N GLU A 431 5.43 -0.64 -8.87
CA GLU A 431 6.59 -0.32 -8.07
C GLU A 431 7.68 -1.40 -8.13
N ASP A 432 8.89 -1.03 -7.81
CA ASP A 432 10.00 -1.96 -7.56
C ASP A 432 10.70 -1.59 -6.24
N PRO A 433 11.56 -2.45 -5.65
CA PRO A 433 12.22 -2.15 -4.37
C PRO A 433 13.06 -0.87 -4.33
N LYS A 434 13.27 -0.20 -5.47
CA LYS A 434 14.03 1.04 -5.60
C LYS A 434 13.15 2.26 -5.88
N CYS A 435 11.83 2.11 -5.86
CA CYS A 435 10.91 3.22 -6.17
C CYS A 435 10.94 4.31 -5.10
N ASN A 436 11.31 4.01 -3.85
CA ASN A 436 11.28 4.92 -2.71
C ASN A 436 9.90 5.55 -2.49
N ALA A 437 8.82 4.79 -2.68
CA ALA A 437 7.47 5.25 -2.32
C ALA A 437 7.46 5.87 -0.91
N HIS A 438 6.71 6.94 -0.68
CA HIS A 438 6.64 7.74 0.55
C HIS A 438 7.96 8.41 1.01
N SER A 439 9.04 8.30 0.22
CA SER A 439 10.33 8.91 0.56
C SER A 439 10.77 9.93 -0.48
N GLU A 440 11.87 10.66 -0.19
CA GLU A 440 12.47 11.58 -1.15
C GLU A 440 13.07 10.80 -2.33
N ASN A 441 13.05 11.41 -3.53
CA ASN A 441 13.51 10.81 -4.79
C ASN A 441 12.71 9.56 -5.20
N GLU A 442 11.40 9.53 -4.90
CA GLU A 442 10.50 8.55 -5.49
C GLU A 442 10.70 8.45 -6.99
N SER A 443 10.66 7.23 -7.52
CA SER A 443 10.90 7.01 -8.95
C SER A 443 10.27 5.74 -9.49
N LEU A 444 9.78 5.81 -10.71
CA LEU A 444 9.24 4.71 -11.49
C LEU A 444 10.28 4.13 -12.45
N HIS A 445 10.48 2.81 -12.49
CA HIS A 445 11.32 2.16 -13.49
C HIS A 445 10.57 2.02 -14.82
N LEU A 446 10.92 2.85 -15.82
CA LEU A 446 10.17 2.96 -17.09
C LEU A 446 10.09 1.63 -17.86
N GLY A 447 11.17 0.83 -17.84
CA GLY A 447 11.16 -0.47 -18.51
C GLY A 447 10.18 -1.47 -17.87
N ASP A 448 10.05 -1.47 -16.56
CA ASP A 448 9.08 -2.33 -15.88
C ASP A 448 7.66 -1.79 -15.98
N TRP A 449 7.49 -0.48 -15.97
CA TRP A 449 6.19 0.14 -16.21
C TRP A 449 5.62 -0.23 -17.59
N MET A 450 6.44 -0.23 -18.64
CA MET A 450 6.06 -0.75 -19.95
C MET A 450 5.58 -2.20 -19.88
N LYS A 451 6.28 -3.05 -19.12
CA LYS A 451 5.90 -4.44 -18.92
C LYS A 451 4.61 -4.59 -18.12
N CYS A 452 4.36 -3.70 -17.13
CA CYS A 452 3.09 -3.64 -16.40
C CYS A 452 1.92 -3.32 -17.33
N MET A 453 2.06 -2.33 -18.20
CA MET A 453 1.05 -2.02 -19.24
C MET A 453 0.77 -3.21 -20.17
N ARG A 454 1.83 -3.89 -20.65
CA ARG A 454 1.71 -5.11 -21.43
C ARG A 454 1.00 -6.21 -20.66
N SER A 455 1.33 -6.36 -19.37
CA SER A 455 0.68 -7.34 -18.49
C SER A 455 -0.81 -7.04 -18.30
N ALA A 456 -1.20 -5.77 -18.20
CA ALA A 456 -2.62 -5.38 -18.12
C ALA A 456 -3.38 -5.73 -19.40
N ILE A 457 -2.78 -5.54 -20.59
CA ILE A 457 -3.36 -5.97 -21.87
C ILE A 457 -3.57 -7.49 -21.89
N TYR A 458 -2.57 -8.27 -21.50
CA TYR A 458 -2.72 -9.74 -21.41
C TYR A 458 -3.74 -10.15 -20.35
N LEU A 459 -3.79 -9.45 -19.22
CA LEU A 459 -4.69 -9.75 -18.10
C LEU A 459 -6.16 -9.62 -18.53
N TYR A 460 -6.53 -8.58 -19.26
CA TYR A 460 -7.89 -8.39 -19.70
C TYR A 460 -8.35 -9.52 -20.66
N ASP A 461 -7.47 -9.94 -21.56
CA ASP A 461 -7.74 -11.09 -22.44
C ASP A 461 -7.83 -12.41 -21.65
N GLU A 462 -6.93 -12.64 -20.70
CA GLU A 462 -6.95 -13.84 -19.87
C GLU A 462 -8.19 -13.90 -18.97
N LEU A 463 -8.56 -12.79 -18.30
CA LEU A 463 -9.74 -12.71 -17.45
C LEU A 463 -11.04 -12.83 -18.23
N SER A 464 -11.10 -12.38 -19.49
CA SER A 464 -12.30 -12.53 -20.32
C SER A 464 -12.71 -13.98 -20.53
N ARG A 465 -11.81 -14.92 -20.32
CA ARG A 465 -12.02 -16.38 -20.46
C ARG A 465 -12.27 -17.08 -19.14
N VAL A 466 -12.15 -16.37 -18.01
CA VAL A 466 -12.37 -16.93 -16.69
C VAL A 466 -13.85 -16.82 -16.34
N GLN A 467 -14.49 -17.96 -16.08
CA GLN A 467 -15.86 -17.94 -15.59
C GLN A 467 -15.90 -17.43 -14.15
N PRO A 468 -16.67 -16.36 -13.84
CA PRO A 468 -16.82 -15.88 -12.48
C PRO A 468 -17.37 -16.99 -11.58
N ALA A 469 -16.88 -17.04 -10.35
CA ALA A 469 -17.48 -17.92 -9.36
C ALA A 469 -18.98 -17.58 -9.19
N LYS A 470 -19.88 -18.57 -9.23
CA LYS A 470 -21.30 -18.33 -9.00
C LYS A 470 -21.46 -17.61 -7.66
N LYS A 471 -22.01 -16.40 -7.67
CA LYS A 471 -22.31 -15.66 -6.44
C LYS A 471 -23.17 -16.55 -5.56
N ALA A 472 -22.68 -16.91 -4.38
CA ALA A 472 -23.48 -17.68 -3.43
C ALA A 472 -24.78 -16.90 -3.17
N SER A 473 -25.92 -17.48 -3.50
CA SER A 473 -27.21 -16.89 -3.21
C SER A 473 -27.30 -16.74 -1.70
N ARG A 474 -27.15 -15.50 -1.19
CA ARG A 474 -27.47 -15.23 0.21
C ARG A 474 -28.95 -15.60 0.39
N LYS A 475 -29.23 -16.74 1.03
CA LYS A 475 -30.55 -16.98 1.59
C LYS A 475 -30.84 -15.80 2.53
N LYS A 476 -31.97 -15.13 2.24
CA LYS A 476 -32.53 -14.02 3.03
C LYS A 476 -32.77 -14.44 4.47
#